data_625eab920d7b004f8b0c4153d663dac9
#
_entry.id   625eab920d7b004f8b0c4153d663dac9
#
_cell.length_a   1.000
_cell.length_b   1.000
_cell.length_c   1.000
_cell.angle_alpha   90.00
_cell.angle_beta   90.00
_cell.angle_gamma   90.00
#
_symmetry.space_group_name_H-M   'P 1'
#
loop_
_entity.id
_entity.type
_entity.pdbx_description
1 polymer ?
#
loop_
_entity_poly.entity_id
_entity_poly.type
_entity_poly.pdbx_seq_one_letter_code
_entity_poly.pdbx_strand_id
1 'polypeptide(L)'
;MTIVSTGMAEQMNKKMPDFGLQLATLTEDARTQYGIDAKLNGVLISNVEKDSEASDLGIVPGDVVTFVQDAPVATYNDVREVAKKTYEERRPFLAVLIQNKKGARWVSLSLGSAGF
;
A
#
# COMPACT_ATOMS: atom_id res chain seq x y z
N MET A 1 -9.40 -24.40 -13.28
CA MET A 1 -9.06 -23.32 -14.10
C MET A 1 -8.15 -22.31 -13.50
N THR A 2 -7.19 -21.98 -14.23
CA THR A 2 -6.18 -21.04 -13.84
C THR A 2 -6.71 -19.63 -13.65
N ILE A 3 -7.80 -19.30 -14.33
CA ILE A 3 -8.36 -17.95 -14.27
C ILE A 3 -8.73 -17.55 -12.85
N VAL A 4 -9.37 -18.45 -12.09
CA VAL A 4 -9.76 -18.14 -10.73
C VAL A 4 -8.55 -17.93 -9.85
N SER A 5 -7.57 -18.82 -9.96
CA SER A 5 -6.34 -18.69 -9.19
C SER A 5 -5.61 -17.41 -9.51
N THR A 6 -5.53 -17.06 -10.80
CA THR A 6 -4.87 -15.84 -11.22
C THR A 6 -5.55 -14.61 -10.65
N GLY A 7 -6.89 -14.59 -10.68
CA GLY A 7 -7.64 -13.48 -10.13
C GLY A 7 -7.40 -13.32 -8.64
N MET A 8 -7.35 -14.42 -7.89
CA MET A 8 -7.08 -14.37 -6.47
C MET A 8 -5.66 -13.86 -6.19
N ALA A 9 -4.70 -14.32 -6.96
CA ALA A 9 -3.32 -13.88 -6.79
C ALA A 9 -3.19 -12.38 -7.03
N GLU A 10 -3.88 -11.88 -8.05
CA GLU A 10 -3.87 -10.45 -8.34
C GLU A 10 -4.49 -9.64 -7.23
N GLN A 11 -5.57 -10.14 -6.63
CA GLN A 11 -6.20 -9.45 -5.50
C GLN A 11 -5.33 -9.44 -4.26
N MET A 12 -4.51 -10.47 -4.10
CA MET A 12 -3.69 -10.62 -2.91
C MET A 12 -2.37 -9.85 -3.00
N ASN A 13 -1.89 -9.57 -4.20
CA ASN A 13 -0.56 -8.98 -4.35
C ASN A 13 -0.50 -8.09 -5.60
N LYS A 14 -0.98 -6.89 -5.45
CA LYS A 14 -1.03 -5.89 -6.52
C LYS A 14 0.14 -4.94 -6.46
N LYS A 15 0.72 -4.65 -7.60
CA LYS A 15 1.85 -3.73 -7.70
C LYS A 15 1.36 -2.32 -8.00
N MET A 16 1.86 -1.36 -7.23
CA MET A 16 1.62 0.06 -7.48
C MET A 16 2.75 0.56 -8.36
N PRO A 17 2.47 0.96 -9.60
CA PRO A 17 3.52 1.49 -10.47
C PRO A 17 4.06 2.80 -9.91
N ASP A 18 5.31 3.08 -10.22
CA ASP A 18 6.01 4.32 -9.88
C ASP A 18 6.33 4.52 -8.40
N PHE A 19 5.64 3.81 -7.50
CA PHE A 19 5.96 3.90 -6.07
C PHE A 19 6.91 2.79 -5.63
N GLY A 20 6.96 1.70 -6.36
CA GLY A 20 7.78 0.55 -5.99
C GLY A 20 7.19 -0.30 -4.90
N LEU A 21 5.89 -0.21 -4.67
CA LEU A 21 5.19 -0.97 -3.64
C LEU A 21 4.39 -2.10 -4.23
N GLN A 22 4.35 -3.23 -3.53
CA GLN A 22 3.37 -4.28 -3.79
C GLN A 22 2.45 -4.33 -2.59
N LEU A 23 1.16 -4.27 -2.85
CA LEU A 23 0.14 -4.25 -1.81
C LEU A 23 -0.63 -5.56 -1.83
N ALA A 24 -1.00 -6.03 -0.66
CA ALA A 24 -1.70 -7.30 -0.50
C ALA A 24 -2.80 -7.17 0.53
N THR A 25 -3.73 -8.12 0.52
CA THR A 25 -4.76 -8.21 1.54
C THR A 25 -4.10 -8.51 2.89
N LEU A 26 -4.53 -7.82 3.93
CA LEU A 26 -4.05 -8.05 5.29
C LEU A 26 -4.79 -9.25 5.86
N THR A 27 -4.20 -10.43 5.66
CA THR A 27 -4.79 -11.70 6.11
C THR A 27 -4.36 -12.03 7.54
N GLU A 28 -5.01 -13.02 8.14
CA GLU A 28 -4.62 -13.52 9.45
C GLU A 28 -3.18 -14.03 9.45
N ASP A 29 -2.79 -14.74 8.38
CA ASP A 29 -1.43 -15.23 8.26
C ASP A 29 -0.41 -14.10 8.22
N ALA A 30 -0.73 -13.04 7.50
CA ALA A 30 0.15 -11.87 7.41
C ALA A 30 0.26 -11.18 8.76
N ARG A 31 -0.85 -11.06 9.48
CA ARG A 31 -0.84 -10.48 10.83
C ARG A 31 0.08 -11.24 11.76
N THR A 32 -0.01 -12.56 11.70
CA THR A 32 0.84 -13.43 12.50
C THR A 32 2.32 -13.30 12.09
N GLN A 33 2.56 -13.32 10.81
CA GLN A 33 3.93 -13.28 10.27
C GLN A 33 4.65 -11.98 10.65
N TYR A 34 3.96 -10.86 10.59
CA TYR A 34 4.59 -9.56 10.82
C TYR A 34 4.27 -8.96 12.19
N GLY A 35 3.54 -9.69 13.02
CA GLY A 35 3.18 -9.20 14.36
C GLY A 35 2.25 -8.00 14.32
N ILE A 36 1.29 -8.00 13.41
CA ILE A 36 0.37 -6.90 13.23
C ILE A 36 -0.83 -7.05 14.17
N ASP A 37 -1.21 -5.94 14.83
CA ASP A 37 -2.34 -5.91 15.75
C ASP A 37 -3.61 -6.42 15.04
N ALA A 38 -4.36 -7.29 15.72
CA ALA A 38 -5.58 -7.86 15.17
C ALA A 38 -6.64 -6.81 14.87
N LYS A 39 -6.58 -5.67 15.53
CA LYS A 39 -7.56 -4.59 15.35
C LYS A 39 -7.16 -3.58 14.29
N LEU A 40 -5.95 -3.66 13.78
CA LEU A 40 -5.48 -2.73 12.77
C LEU A 40 -6.06 -3.11 11.41
N ASN A 41 -6.72 -2.15 10.76
CA ASN A 41 -7.24 -2.34 9.41
C ASN A 41 -6.40 -1.56 8.43
N GLY A 42 -6.17 -2.15 7.26
CA GLY A 42 -5.38 -1.49 6.25
C GLY A 42 -4.96 -2.45 5.17
N VAL A 43 -4.00 -2.01 4.36
CA VAL A 43 -3.48 -2.77 3.23
C VAL A 43 -2.04 -3.12 3.54
N LEU A 44 -1.70 -4.40 3.44
CA LEU A 44 -0.35 -4.87 3.72
C LEU A 44 0.60 -4.47 2.60
N ILE A 45 1.77 -3.97 2.98
CA ILE A 45 2.86 -3.80 2.03
C ILE A 45 3.62 -5.11 2.01
N SER A 46 3.47 -5.87 0.93
CA SER A 46 4.05 -7.21 0.81
C SER A 46 5.47 -7.19 0.27
N ASN A 47 5.81 -6.16 -0.49
CA ASN A 47 7.15 -6.02 -1.04
C ASN A 47 7.43 -4.57 -1.39
N VAL A 48 8.71 -4.19 -1.35
CA VAL A 48 9.18 -2.85 -1.71
C VAL A 48 10.32 -3.04 -2.69
N GLU A 49 10.22 -2.42 -3.86
CA GLU A 49 11.26 -2.52 -4.86
C GLU A 49 12.51 -1.79 -4.39
N LYS A 50 13.66 -2.42 -4.65
CA LYS A 50 14.95 -1.83 -4.35
C LYS A 50 15.13 -0.55 -5.17
N ASP A 51 15.74 0.46 -4.55
CA ASP A 51 16.04 1.73 -5.20
C ASP A 51 14.81 2.50 -5.67
N SER A 52 13.65 2.22 -5.07
CA SER A 52 12.42 2.95 -5.34
C SER A 52 12.26 4.11 -4.36
N GLU A 53 11.32 5.01 -4.64
CA GLU A 53 10.98 6.08 -3.71
C GLU A 53 10.53 5.50 -2.37
N ALA A 54 9.72 4.45 -2.40
CA ALA A 54 9.26 3.81 -1.19
C ALA A 54 10.42 3.27 -0.36
N SER A 55 11.40 2.66 -1.02
CA SER A 55 12.60 2.17 -0.36
C SER A 55 13.37 3.32 0.30
N ASP A 56 13.52 4.43 -0.41
CA ASP A 56 14.22 5.60 0.10
C ASP A 56 13.53 6.20 1.33
N LEU A 57 12.21 6.06 1.41
CA LEU A 57 11.44 6.54 2.54
C LEU A 57 11.45 5.58 3.73
N GLY A 58 12.15 4.46 3.61
CA GLY A 58 12.25 3.49 4.69
C GLY A 58 11.05 2.59 4.85
N ILE A 59 10.20 2.51 3.84
CA ILE A 59 9.05 1.59 3.86
C ILE A 59 9.58 0.18 3.62
N VAL A 60 9.12 -0.76 4.42
CA VAL A 60 9.58 -2.16 4.34
C VAL A 60 8.38 -3.11 4.32
N PRO A 61 8.58 -4.33 3.81
CA PRO A 61 7.52 -5.34 3.87
C PRO A 61 7.06 -5.56 5.31
N GLY A 62 5.76 -5.70 5.49
CA GLY A 62 5.17 -5.82 6.83
C GLY A 62 4.58 -4.53 7.34
N ASP A 63 4.90 -3.40 6.72
CA ASP A 63 4.22 -2.15 7.02
C ASP A 63 2.79 -2.21 6.48
N VAL A 64 1.90 -1.45 7.12
CA VAL A 64 0.48 -1.43 6.76
C VAL A 64 0.07 -0.01 6.40
N VAL A 65 -0.56 0.15 5.24
CA VAL A 65 -1.15 1.44 4.84
C VAL A 65 -2.54 1.52 5.44
N THR A 66 -2.78 2.49 6.30
CA THR A 66 -4.07 2.61 6.99
C THR A 66 -4.90 3.78 6.50
N PHE A 67 -4.26 4.85 6.07
CA PHE A 67 -4.93 6.01 5.47
C PHE A 67 -4.15 6.47 4.25
N VAL A 68 -4.90 6.95 3.25
CA VAL A 68 -4.31 7.63 2.11
C VAL A 68 -5.04 8.95 1.99
N GLN A 69 -4.32 10.06 2.07
CA GLN A 69 -4.91 11.38 2.22
C GLN A 69 -5.78 11.38 3.48
N ASP A 70 -7.04 11.73 3.37
CA ASP A 70 -7.96 11.75 4.51
C ASP A 70 -8.81 10.49 4.62
N ALA A 71 -8.60 9.51 3.75
CA ALA A 71 -9.49 8.36 3.63
C ALA A 71 -8.89 7.11 4.25
N PRO A 72 -9.63 6.40 5.11
CA PRO A 72 -9.18 5.09 5.57
C PRO A 72 -9.24 4.11 4.41
N VAL A 73 -8.28 3.22 4.35
CA VAL A 73 -8.19 2.24 3.27
C VAL A 73 -8.12 0.84 3.87
N ALA A 74 -8.69 -0.13 3.17
CA ALA A 74 -8.67 -1.53 3.58
C ALA A 74 -8.29 -2.45 2.43
N THR A 75 -8.38 -1.97 1.19
CA THR A 75 -8.09 -2.78 0.01
C THR A 75 -7.17 -2.03 -0.93
N TYR A 76 -6.56 -2.79 -1.85
CA TYR A 76 -5.77 -2.20 -2.92
C TYR A 76 -6.58 -1.16 -3.71
N ASN A 77 -7.84 -1.50 -4.01
CA ASN A 77 -8.69 -0.58 -4.77
C ASN A 77 -8.93 0.73 -4.03
N ASP A 78 -9.07 0.67 -2.70
CA ASP A 78 -9.23 1.90 -1.92
C ASP A 78 -8.03 2.81 -2.11
N VAL A 79 -6.83 2.25 -2.02
CA VAL A 79 -5.59 3.02 -2.21
C VAL A 79 -5.53 3.59 -3.62
N ARG A 80 -5.82 2.76 -4.60
CA ARG A 80 -5.75 3.15 -6.01
C ARG A 80 -6.74 4.27 -6.33
N GLU A 81 -7.95 4.17 -5.81
CA GLU A 81 -8.98 5.18 -6.04
C GLU A 81 -8.56 6.54 -5.50
N VAL A 82 -8.05 6.58 -4.27
CA VAL A 82 -7.62 7.84 -3.68
C VAL A 82 -6.40 8.39 -4.41
N ALA A 83 -5.46 7.52 -4.75
CA ALA A 83 -4.26 7.94 -5.47
C ALA A 83 -4.61 8.52 -6.84
N LYS A 84 -5.51 7.85 -7.56
CA LYS A 84 -5.94 8.31 -8.87
C LYS A 84 -6.63 9.67 -8.79
N LYS A 85 -7.54 9.83 -7.83
CA LYS A 85 -8.26 11.09 -7.64
C LYS A 85 -7.29 12.21 -7.30
N THR A 86 -6.34 11.95 -6.42
CA THR A 86 -5.33 12.93 -6.02
C THR A 86 -4.48 13.34 -7.21
N TYR A 87 -4.10 12.37 -8.04
CA TYR A 87 -3.34 12.62 -9.26
C TYR A 87 -4.15 13.49 -10.23
N GLU A 88 -5.44 13.18 -10.41
CA GLU A 88 -6.32 13.95 -11.30
C GLU A 88 -6.54 15.38 -10.82
N GLU A 89 -6.43 15.59 -9.51
CA GLU A 89 -6.49 16.94 -8.93
C GLU A 89 -5.17 17.68 -9.08
N ARG A 90 -4.21 17.07 -9.74
CA ARG A 90 -2.88 17.64 -10.03
C ARG A 90 -2.08 17.96 -8.78
N ARG A 91 -2.31 17.20 -7.72
CA ARG A 91 -1.51 17.33 -6.52
C ARG A 91 -0.17 16.62 -6.72
N PRO A 92 0.93 17.20 -6.24
CA PRO A 92 2.25 16.62 -6.49
C PRO A 92 2.57 15.41 -5.61
N PHE A 93 1.91 15.27 -4.46
CA PHE A 93 2.24 14.21 -3.51
C PHE A 93 0.99 13.51 -2.99
N LEU A 94 1.17 12.26 -2.61
CA LEU A 94 0.16 11.45 -1.96
C LEU A 94 0.61 11.20 -0.53
N ALA A 95 -0.18 11.64 0.44
CA ALA A 95 0.12 11.41 1.85
C ALA A 95 -0.40 10.03 2.26
N VAL A 96 0.46 9.21 2.82
CA VAL A 96 0.15 7.83 3.18
C VAL A 96 0.54 7.60 4.63
N LEU A 97 -0.40 7.10 5.43
CA LEU A 97 -0.11 6.75 6.82
C LEU A 97 0.34 5.29 6.88
N ILE A 98 1.56 5.09 7.30
CA ILE A 98 2.18 3.77 7.42
C ILE A 98 2.23 3.41 8.90
N GLN A 99 1.77 2.21 9.24
CA GLN A 99 1.79 1.72 10.61
C GLN A 99 2.48 0.36 10.70
N ASN A 100 3.18 0.14 11.81
CA ASN A 100 3.79 -1.14 12.15
C ASN A 100 3.88 -1.22 13.66
N LYS A 101 4.54 -2.26 14.22
CA LYS A 101 4.63 -2.40 15.68
C LYS A 101 5.42 -1.30 16.37
N LYS A 102 6.18 -0.52 15.63
CA LYS A 102 6.95 0.59 16.22
C LYS A 102 6.15 1.87 16.27
N GLY A 103 5.01 1.93 15.58
CA GLY A 103 4.17 3.12 15.58
C GLY A 103 3.69 3.49 14.18
N ALA A 104 3.25 4.73 14.04
CA ALA A 104 2.68 5.23 12.81
C ALA A 104 3.44 6.48 12.35
N ARG A 105 3.53 6.65 11.03
CA ARG A 105 4.14 7.85 10.46
C ARG A 105 3.52 8.15 9.10
N TRP A 106 3.48 9.41 8.77
CA TRP A 106 3.05 9.85 7.46
C TRP A 106 4.25 9.93 6.53
N VAL A 107 4.06 9.47 5.29
CA VAL A 107 5.06 9.63 4.24
C VAL A 107 4.39 10.28 3.04
N SER A 108 5.16 10.95 2.20
CA SER A 108 4.67 11.58 0.97
C SER A 108 5.28 10.87 -0.22
N LEU A 109 4.43 10.34 -1.08
CA LEU A 109 4.86 9.69 -2.31
C LEU A 109 4.62 10.62 -3.49
N SER A 110 5.57 10.70 -4.40
CA SER A 110 5.46 11.58 -5.56
C SER A 110 4.45 11.05 -6.57
N LEU A 111 3.58 11.93 -7.05
CA LEU A 111 2.57 11.57 -8.05
C LEU A 111 2.94 12.05 -9.45
N GLY A 112 4.02 12.81 -9.59
CA GLY A 112 4.34 13.46 -10.85
C GLY A 112 4.53 12.53 -12.04
N SER A 113 4.97 11.30 -11.80
CA SER A 113 5.17 10.32 -12.86
C SER A 113 4.34 9.07 -12.67
N ALA A 114 3.28 9.16 -11.87
CA ALA A 114 2.42 8.01 -11.63
C ALA A 114 1.73 7.55 -12.92
N GLY A 115 1.68 6.26 -13.11
CA GLY A 115 1.14 5.65 -14.32
C GLY A 115 -0.31 5.22 -14.20
N PHE A 116 -1.19 6.13 -13.84
CA PHE A 116 -2.61 5.80 -13.68
C PHE A 116 -3.40 5.88 -14.97
#